data_f6cef726f3489bbbd0a1b3f9c031fb2a
#
_entry.id   f6cef726f3489bbbd0a1b3f9c031fb2a
#
_cell.length_a   1.000
_cell.length_b   1.000
_cell.length_c   1.000
_cell.angle_alpha   90.00
_cell.angle_beta   90.00
_cell.angle_gamma   90.00
#
_symmetry.space_group_name_H-M   'P 1'
#
loop_
_entity.id
_entity.type
_entity.pdbx_description
1 polymer ?
#
loop_
_entity_poly.entity_id
_entity_poly.type
_entity_poly.pdbx_seq_one_letter_code
_entity_poly.pdbx_strand_id
1 'polypeptide(L)'
;MTLTTNKNFLSPVGFQFKINAQEFPNVEYFCTSVTLPGISLPESTVPFRGVNVAMTGDRLNFDELAIRFNVTEDMDNYIEMFNWMHSIINDPKGESLKYDATLSILTSHNNVSKEITFKDCFPTTLSALEFSTQQTDVEYLQADASFKYTYYEIK
;
A
#
# COMPACT_ATOMS: atom_id res chain seq x y z
N MET A 1 5.64 -41.37 2.29
CA MET A 1 5.10 -40.00 2.20
C MET A 1 5.07 -39.37 3.57
N THR A 2 5.91 -38.44 3.81
CA THR A 2 5.90 -37.71 5.05
C THR A 2 4.87 -36.58 4.96
N LEU A 3 3.79 -36.78 5.68
CA LEU A 3 2.89 -35.66 5.95
C LEU A 3 3.60 -34.72 6.91
N THR A 4 4.47 -33.94 6.36
CA THR A 4 5.09 -32.92 7.16
C THR A 4 4.21 -31.73 7.18
N THR A 5 3.82 -31.37 8.30
CA THR A 5 3.89 -29.99 8.59
C THR A 5 2.61 -29.37 8.95
N ASN A 6 2.60 -29.12 10.19
CA ASN A 6 1.85 -28.04 10.76
C ASN A 6 2.35 -26.71 10.22
N LYS A 7 1.81 -26.26 9.09
CA LYS A 7 2.04 -24.88 8.64
C LYS A 7 0.95 -24.00 9.22
N ASN A 8 1.36 -22.93 9.88
CA ASN A 8 0.42 -21.94 10.33
C ASN A 8 -0.08 -21.11 9.14
N PHE A 9 -1.35 -20.74 9.19
CA PHE A 9 -1.92 -19.84 8.21
C PHE A 9 -1.60 -18.40 8.58
N LEU A 10 -1.53 -17.56 7.55
CA LEU A 10 -1.21 -16.14 7.72
C LEU A 10 -2.34 -15.41 8.42
N SER A 11 -2.00 -14.68 9.49
CA SER A 11 -2.92 -13.81 10.20
C SER A 11 -2.87 -12.39 9.62
N PRO A 12 -4.02 -11.73 9.42
CA PRO A 12 -4.03 -10.38 8.87
C PRO A 12 -3.62 -9.30 9.87
N VAL A 13 -3.43 -9.62 11.14
CA VAL A 13 -3.12 -8.62 12.18
C VAL A 13 -1.63 -8.36 12.33
N GLY A 14 -0.78 -9.24 11.84
CA GLY A 14 0.67 -9.11 11.97
C GLY A 14 1.31 -8.43 10.77
N PHE A 15 1.43 -7.12 10.79
CA PHE A 15 2.08 -6.38 9.72
C PHE A 15 2.69 -5.08 10.25
N GLN A 16 3.68 -4.56 9.51
CA GLN A 16 4.22 -3.22 9.68
C GLN A 16 4.35 -2.57 8.32
N PHE A 17 3.85 -1.37 8.20
CA PHE A 17 4.00 -0.57 6.98
C PHE A 17 4.95 0.59 7.25
N LYS A 18 5.85 0.85 6.31
CA LYS A 18 6.88 1.86 6.45
C LYS A 18 7.18 2.50 5.10
N ILE A 19 7.21 3.81 5.08
CA ILE A 19 7.70 4.56 3.93
C ILE A 19 9.18 4.84 4.16
N ASN A 20 10.03 4.46 3.22
CA ASN A 20 11.47 4.59 3.35
C ASN A 20 11.92 6.04 3.10
N ALA A 21 11.35 6.96 3.89
CA ALA A 21 11.71 8.37 3.87
C ALA A 21 11.82 8.85 5.31
N GLN A 22 12.92 9.52 5.62
CA GLN A 22 13.12 10.07 6.96
C GLN A 22 12.12 11.18 7.30
N GLU A 23 11.43 11.69 6.31
CA GLU A 23 10.52 12.82 6.43
C GLU A 23 9.10 12.44 6.85
N PHE A 24 8.76 11.14 6.86
CA PHE A 24 7.38 10.69 7.10
C PHE A 24 7.28 9.63 8.22
N PRO A 25 7.84 9.89 9.42
CA PRO A 25 7.82 8.87 10.47
C PRO A 25 6.42 8.65 11.06
N ASN A 26 5.54 9.65 11.05
CA ASN A 26 4.25 9.56 11.73
C ASN A 26 3.24 8.67 11.00
N VAL A 27 3.33 8.54 9.69
CA VAL A 27 2.46 7.65 8.91
C VAL A 27 2.73 6.19 9.25
N GLU A 28 3.98 5.84 9.47
CA GLU A 28 4.41 4.48 9.80
C GLU A 28 3.75 3.97 11.09
N TYR A 29 3.73 4.79 12.13
CA TYR A 29 3.27 4.38 13.46
C TYR A 29 1.76 4.23 13.56
N PHE A 30 1.01 4.97 12.77
CA PHE A 30 -0.44 5.05 12.93
C PHE A 30 -1.21 4.36 11.81
N CYS A 31 -0.53 3.57 11.00
CA CYS A 31 -1.16 2.77 9.95
C CYS A 31 -1.95 1.61 10.56
N THR A 32 -3.26 1.62 10.35
CA THR A 32 -4.16 0.62 10.92
C THR A 32 -4.52 -0.48 9.93
N SER A 33 -4.40 -0.21 8.64
CA SER A 33 -4.77 -1.17 7.60
C SER A 33 -3.97 -0.91 6.34
N VAL A 34 -3.49 -1.99 5.74
CA VAL A 34 -2.81 -1.97 4.44
C VAL A 34 -3.40 -3.08 3.59
N THR A 35 -3.77 -2.76 2.37
CA THR A 35 -4.20 -3.76 1.41
C THR A 35 -3.05 -4.07 0.47
N LEU A 36 -2.60 -5.33 0.49
CA LEU A 36 -1.59 -5.78 -0.49
C LEU A 36 -2.24 -5.79 -1.87
N PRO A 37 -1.72 -5.00 -2.82
CA PRO A 37 -2.35 -4.90 -4.12
C PRO A 37 -2.29 -6.21 -4.89
N GLY A 38 -3.36 -6.51 -5.63
CA GLY A 38 -3.38 -7.62 -6.55
C GLY A 38 -2.54 -7.35 -7.79
N ILE A 39 -2.17 -8.39 -8.46
CA ILE A 39 -1.50 -8.32 -9.76
C ILE A 39 -2.31 -9.06 -10.79
N SER A 40 -2.23 -8.62 -12.02
CA SER A 40 -2.88 -9.29 -13.15
C SER A 40 -1.90 -9.43 -14.30
N LEU A 41 -2.00 -10.58 -14.97
CA LEU A 41 -1.27 -10.84 -16.19
C LEU A 41 -2.30 -10.84 -17.33
N PRO A 42 -2.35 -9.77 -18.14
CA PRO A 42 -3.30 -9.72 -19.25
C PRO A 42 -3.02 -10.82 -20.25
N GLU A 43 -4.08 -11.36 -20.82
CA GLU A 43 -3.98 -12.33 -21.89
C GLU A 43 -4.05 -11.65 -23.25
N SER A 44 -3.40 -12.26 -24.23
CA SER A 44 -3.57 -11.91 -25.63
C SER A 44 -4.36 -13.03 -26.31
N THR A 45 -5.44 -12.68 -26.99
CA THR A 45 -6.27 -13.68 -27.68
C THR A 45 -5.85 -13.76 -29.14
N VAL A 46 -5.65 -14.99 -29.61
CA VAL A 46 -5.40 -15.28 -31.02
C VAL A 46 -6.59 -16.07 -31.56
N PRO A 47 -7.28 -15.55 -32.59
CA PRO A 47 -8.40 -16.30 -33.18
C PRO A 47 -7.88 -17.50 -34.00
N PHE A 48 -8.46 -18.67 -33.76
CA PHE A 48 -8.10 -19.88 -34.46
C PHE A 48 -9.35 -20.74 -34.70
N ARG A 49 -9.77 -20.83 -35.95
CA ARG A 49 -10.86 -21.70 -36.42
C ARG A 49 -12.17 -21.59 -35.60
N GLY A 50 -12.62 -20.35 -35.39
CA GLY A 50 -13.85 -20.09 -34.61
C GLY A 50 -13.71 -20.15 -33.12
N VAL A 51 -12.49 -20.35 -32.61
CA VAL A 51 -12.17 -20.36 -31.17
C VAL A 51 -11.07 -19.34 -30.91
N ASN A 52 -11.18 -18.61 -29.82
CA ASN A 52 -10.12 -17.73 -29.36
C ASN A 52 -9.15 -18.53 -28.47
N VAL A 53 -7.88 -18.54 -28.82
CA VAL A 53 -6.83 -19.15 -28.01
C VAL A 53 -6.20 -18.07 -27.16
N ALA A 54 -6.22 -18.27 -25.85
CA ALA A 54 -5.58 -17.36 -24.89
C ALA A 54 -4.07 -17.57 -24.91
N MET A 55 -3.32 -16.50 -25.11
CA MET A 55 -1.87 -16.47 -25.02
C MET A 55 -1.46 -15.60 -23.84
N THR A 56 -0.32 -15.88 -23.24
CA THR A 56 0.21 -15.08 -22.14
C THR A 56 0.61 -13.69 -22.61
N GLY A 57 0.26 -12.67 -21.82
CA GLY A 57 0.74 -11.32 -22.06
C GLY A 57 2.21 -11.15 -21.66
N ASP A 58 2.77 -10.00 -21.96
CA ASP A 58 4.17 -9.66 -21.68
C ASP A 58 4.35 -8.68 -20.54
N ARG A 59 3.27 -8.27 -19.86
CA ARG A 59 3.30 -7.26 -18.81
C ARG A 59 2.47 -7.69 -17.62
N LEU A 60 2.93 -7.31 -16.43
CA LEU A 60 2.15 -7.41 -15.20
C LEU A 60 1.52 -6.05 -14.89
N ASN A 61 0.26 -6.07 -14.56
CA ASN A 61 -0.45 -4.90 -14.05
C ASN A 61 -0.56 -5.00 -12.54
N PHE A 62 -0.18 -3.92 -11.86
CA PHE A 62 -0.24 -3.83 -10.41
C PHE A 62 -1.36 -2.86 -10.02
N ASP A 63 -2.19 -3.28 -9.06
CA ASP A 63 -3.25 -2.43 -8.52
C ASP A 63 -2.66 -1.37 -7.57
N GLU A 64 -3.46 -0.37 -7.23
CA GLU A 64 -3.04 0.68 -6.31
C GLU A 64 -2.85 0.13 -4.89
N LEU A 65 -1.82 0.66 -4.21
CA LEU A 65 -1.60 0.40 -2.80
C LEU A 65 -2.50 1.33 -2.00
N ALA A 66 -3.36 0.76 -1.16
CA ALA A 66 -4.24 1.53 -0.28
C ALA A 66 -3.85 1.29 1.18
N ILE A 67 -3.74 2.36 1.93
CA ILE A 67 -3.50 2.32 3.36
C ILE A 67 -4.55 3.13 4.11
N ARG A 68 -4.77 2.77 5.35
CA ARG A 68 -5.61 3.51 6.29
C ARG A 68 -4.82 3.78 7.54
N PHE A 69 -4.90 4.98 8.05
CA PHE A 69 -4.19 5.38 9.26
C PHE A 69 -5.07 6.28 10.14
N ASN A 70 -4.81 6.23 11.45
CA ASN A 70 -5.46 7.13 12.39
C ASN A 70 -4.81 8.50 12.29
N VAL A 71 -5.64 9.53 12.22
CA VAL A 71 -5.16 10.91 12.20
C VAL A 71 -4.88 11.33 13.63
N THR A 72 -3.66 11.86 13.88
CA THR A 72 -3.29 12.38 15.18
C THR A 72 -4.04 13.67 15.51
N GLU A 73 -4.10 14.02 16.79
CA GLU A 73 -4.77 15.24 17.23
C GLU A 73 -4.20 16.49 16.57
N ASP A 74 -2.87 16.51 16.38
CA ASP A 74 -2.17 17.61 15.70
C ASP A 74 -2.20 17.49 14.17
N MET A 75 -2.81 16.45 13.63
CA MET A 75 -2.86 16.13 12.20
C MET A 75 -1.48 15.96 11.54
N ASP A 76 -0.45 15.65 12.30
CA ASP A 76 0.92 15.58 11.78
C ASP A 76 1.06 14.62 10.61
N ASN A 77 0.51 13.40 10.74
CA ASN A 77 0.59 12.41 9.68
C ASN A 77 -0.21 12.81 8.43
N TYR A 78 -1.37 13.42 8.60
CA TYR A 78 -2.17 13.91 7.49
C TYR A 78 -1.47 15.07 6.76
N ILE A 79 -0.87 15.98 7.54
CA ILE A 79 -0.11 17.12 7.00
C ILE A 79 1.13 16.64 6.24
N GLU A 80 1.83 15.62 6.72
CA GLU A 80 2.97 15.02 6.02
C GLU A 80 2.58 14.52 4.63
N MET A 81 1.47 13.80 4.52
CA MET A 81 0.96 13.33 3.25
C MET A 81 0.54 14.47 2.33
N PHE A 82 -0.14 15.46 2.89
CA PHE A 82 -0.56 16.65 2.15
C PHE A 82 0.65 17.41 1.57
N ASN A 83 1.66 17.63 2.40
CA ASN A 83 2.88 18.32 1.97
C ASN A 83 3.64 17.54 0.91
N TRP A 84 3.67 16.22 1.01
CA TRP A 84 4.29 15.36 0.00
C TRP A 84 3.60 15.54 -1.36
N MET A 85 2.28 15.51 -1.39
CA MET A 85 1.52 15.71 -2.63
C MET A 85 1.77 17.10 -3.23
N HIS A 86 1.84 18.13 -2.40
CA HIS A 86 2.17 19.49 -2.85
C HIS A 86 3.60 19.59 -3.38
N SER A 87 4.54 18.93 -2.72
CA SER A 87 5.95 18.95 -3.13
C SER A 87 6.15 18.34 -4.52
N ILE A 88 5.38 17.32 -4.85
CA ILE A 88 5.43 16.69 -6.17
C ILE A 88 5.04 17.68 -7.28
N ILE A 89 4.00 18.47 -7.04
CA ILE A 89 3.52 19.46 -8.02
C ILE A 89 4.49 20.64 -8.13
N ASN A 90 5.06 21.06 -7.02
CA ASN A 90 5.92 22.24 -6.96
C ASN A 90 7.40 21.95 -7.30
N ASP A 91 7.72 20.71 -7.67
CA ASP A 91 9.07 20.33 -8.04
C ASP A 91 9.46 20.96 -9.38
N PRO A 92 10.41 21.93 -9.40
CA PRO A 92 10.77 22.62 -10.63
C PRO A 92 11.54 21.76 -11.63
N LYS A 93 12.05 20.60 -11.20
CA LYS A 93 12.83 19.71 -12.07
C LYS A 93 12.00 18.58 -12.66
N GLY A 94 10.74 18.45 -12.25
CA GLY A 94 9.91 17.34 -12.68
C GLY A 94 10.39 15.97 -12.18
N GLU A 95 11.40 15.96 -11.34
CA GLU A 95 11.83 14.74 -10.63
C GLU A 95 10.88 14.55 -9.46
N SER A 96 9.92 13.67 -9.68
CA SER A 96 8.94 13.37 -8.65
C SER A 96 9.61 12.83 -7.41
N LEU A 97 9.18 13.33 -6.26
CA LEU A 97 9.56 12.82 -4.96
C LEU A 97 8.93 11.45 -4.75
N LYS A 98 9.60 10.43 -5.22
CA LYS A 98 9.17 9.04 -5.11
C LYS A 98 10.01 8.35 -4.06
N TYR A 99 9.35 7.61 -3.19
CA TYR A 99 10.01 6.87 -2.12
C TYR A 99 9.60 5.40 -2.19
N ASP A 100 10.49 4.53 -1.74
CA ASP A 100 10.16 3.13 -1.60
C ASP A 100 9.35 2.93 -0.32
N ALA A 101 8.39 2.03 -0.36
CA ALA A 101 7.63 1.63 0.81
C ALA A 101 7.85 0.14 1.08
N THR A 102 7.80 -0.23 2.35
CA THR A 102 7.98 -1.62 2.76
C THR A 102 6.82 -2.06 3.62
N LEU A 103 6.23 -3.18 3.25
CA LEU A 103 5.24 -3.88 4.07
C LEU A 103 5.90 -5.14 4.62
N SER A 104 6.09 -5.18 5.94
CA SER A 104 6.64 -6.34 6.63
C SER A 104 5.50 -7.18 7.17
N ILE A 105 5.51 -8.47 6.84
CA ILE A 105 4.53 -9.42 7.33
C ILE A 105 5.15 -10.18 8.49
N LEU A 106 4.44 -10.18 9.62
CA LEU A 106 4.92 -10.75 10.87
C LEU A 106 4.35 -12.15 11.10
N THR A 107 5.16 -13.00 11.73
CA THR A 107 4.71 -14.31 12.21
C THR A 107 3.91 -14.16 13.50
N SER A 108 3.33 -15.27 13.98
CA SER A 108 2.65 -15.31 15.29
C SER A 108 3.56 -14.92 16.46
N HIS A 109 4.87 -14.98 16.29
CA HIS A 109 5.86 -14.56 17.27
C HIS A 109 6.35 -13.13 17.06
N ASN A 110 5.70 -12.36 16.20
CA ASN A 110 6.07 -10.98 15.84
C ASN A 110 7.44 -10.83 15.17
N ASN A 111 7.93 -11.89 14.56
CA ASN A 111 9.15 -11.84 13.76
C ASN A 111 8.79 -11.59 12.28
N VAL A 112 9.62 -10.82 11.61
CA VAL A 112 9.43 -10.55 10.18
C VAL A 112 9.60 -11.84 9.39
N SER A 113 8.54 -12.27 8.72
CA SER A 113 8.54 -13.45 7.86
C SER A 113 8.90 -13.09 6.42
N LYS A 114 8.23 -12.09 5.89
CA LYS A 114 8.41 -11.62 4.51
C LYS A 114 8.36 -10.10 4.49
N GLU A 115 9.13 -9.54 3.57
CA GLU A 115 9.09 -8.11 3.29
C GLU A 115 8.67 -7.88 1.85
N ILE A 116 7.75 -6.98 1.67
CA ILE A 116 7.26 -6.58 0.35
C ILE A 116 7.69 -5.14 0.14
N THR A 117 8.54 -4.91 -0.86
CA THR A 117 9.06 -3.59 -1.18
C THR A 117 8.37 -3.05 -2.42
N PHE A 118 7.73 -1.89 -2.27
CA PHE A 118 7.10 -1.15 -3.35
C PHE A 118 8.08 -0.11 -3.86
N LYS A 119 8.37 -0.14 -5.14
CA LYS A 119 9.37 0.74 -5.76
C LYS A 119 8.72 1.99 -6.33
N ASP A 120 9.33 3.14 -6.07
CA ASP A 120 8.94 4.43 -6.60
C ASP A 120 7.48 4.79 -6.30
N CYS A 121 7.09 4.68 -5.03
CA CYS A 121 5.76 5.04 -4.56
C CYS A 121 5.56 6.54 -4.51
N PHE A 122 4.38 6.97 -4.92
CA PHE A 122 3.93 8.34 -4.72
C PHE A 122 2.44 8.35 -4.41
N PRO A 123 1.95 9.28 -3.58
CA PRO A 123 0.53 9.34 -3.27
C PRO A 123 -0.29 9.87 -4.43
N THR A 124 -1.46 9.28 -4.64
CA THR A 124 -2.40 9.72 -5.68
C THR A 124 -3.67 10.31 -5.09
N THR A 125 -4.11 9.78 -3.96
CA THR A 125 -5.33 10.27 -3.28
C THR A 125 -5.11 10.31 -1.79
N LEU A 126 -5.75 11.30 -1.16
CA LEU A 126 -5.85 11.43 0.29
C LEU A 126 -7.31 11.71 0.61
N SER A 127 -7.90 10.92 1.49
CA SER A 127 -9.33 10.97 1.76
C SER A 127 -9.75 12.27 2.45
N ALA A 128 -11.03 12.60 2.31
CA ALA A 128 -11.64 13.69 3.05
C ALA A 128 -11.77 13.32 4.53
N LEU A 129 -11.72 14.34 5.40
CA LEU A 129 -12.01 14.20 6.82
C LEU A 129 -13.32 14.90 7.12
N GLU A 130 -14.20 14.21 7.81
CA GLU A 130 -15.49 14.77 8.22
C GLU A 130 -15.46 15.15 9.71
N PHE A 131 -15.75 16.41 9.99
CA PHE A 131 -15.90 16.93 11.34
C PHE A 131 -17.36 17.19 11.65
N SER A 132 -17.90 16.58 12.70
CA SER A 132 -19.28 16.73 13.10
C SER A 132 -19.38 16.90 14.61
N THR A 133 -20.17 17.89 15.04
CA THR A 133 -20.46 18.12 16.45
C THR A 133 -21.59 17.23 16.98
N GLN A 134 -22.27 16.51 16.08
CA GLN A 134 -23.42 15.65 16.42
C GLN A 134 -23.01 14.20 16.74
N GLN A 135 -21.75 13.90 16.70
CA GLN A 135 -21.25 12.56 16.98
C GLN A 135 -21.34 12.28 18.49
N THR A 136 -22.01 11.20 18.85
CA THR A 136 -22.23 10.83 20.24
C THR A 136 -21.22 9.84 20.80
N ASP A 137 -20.55 9.08 19.91
CA ASP A 137 -19.56 8.10 20.29
C ASP A 137 -18.14 8.66 20.11
N VAL A 138 -17.21 8.18 20.94
CA VAL A 138 -15.81 8.54 20.80
C VAL A 138 -15.20 7.71 19.69
N GLU A 139 -15.10 8.30 18.52
CA GLU A 139 -14.46 7.69 17.36
C GLU A 139 -13.28 8.55 16.94
N TYR A 140 -12.18 7.87 16.58
CA TYR A 140 -11.02 8.57 16.04
C TYR A 140 -11.15 8.73 14.54
N LEU A 141 -10.71 9.87 14.02
CA LEU A 141 -10.69 10.10 12.58
C LEU A 141 -9.64 9.20 11.91
N GLN A 142 -10.05 8.58 10.84
CA GLN A 142 -9.18 7.77 10.00
C GLN A 142 -9.10 8.39 8.60
N ALA A 143 -7.92 8.33 8.03
CA ALA A 143 -7.68 8.78 6.66
C ALA A 143 -7.26 7.59 5.80
N ASP A 144 -7.71 7.60 4.56
CA ASP A 144 -7.30 6.64 3.55
C ASP A 144 -6.37 7.35 2.57
N ALA A 145 -5.29 6.69 2.22
CA ALA A 145 -4.37 7.16 1.19
C ALA A 145 -4.12 6.06 0.18
N SER A 146 -4.05 6.44 -1.09
CA SER A 146 -3.72 5.52 -2.17
C SER A 146 -2.41 5.94 -2.82
N PHE A 147 -1.62 4.95 -3.17
CA PHE A 147 -0.32 5.15 -3.79
C PHE A 147 -0.25 4.39 -5.10
N LYS A 148 0.44 4.98 -6.06
CA LYS A 148 0.92 4.26 -7.23
C LYS A 148 2.41 4.03 -7.12
N TYR A 149 2.86 2.94 -7.72
CA TYR A 149 4.24 2.49 -7.67
C TYR A 149 4.56 1.77 -8.99
N THR A 150 5.84 1.55 -9.26
CA THR A 150 6.26 0.87 -10.48
C THR A 150 6.01 -0.63 -10.41
N TYR A 151 6.49 -1.26 -9.34
CA TYR A 151 6.30 -2.69 -9.10
C TYR A 151 6.60 -2.99 -7.63
N TYR A 152 6.24 -4.18 -7.18
CA TYR A 152 6.67 -4.64 -5.86
C TYR A 152 7.38 -5.98 -5.94
N GLU A 153 8.26 -6.22 -4.98
CA GLU A 153 9.00 -7.46 -4.83
C GLU A 153 8.73 -8.04 -3.44
N ILE A 154 8.65 -9.37 -3.39
CA ILE A 154 8.49 -10.12 -2.14
C ILE A 154 9.82 -10.81 -1.83
N LYS A 155 10.37 -10.51 -0.66
CA LYS A 155 11.62 -11.11 -0.19
C LYS A 155 11.41 -12.07 0.98
#